data_4d6f14145cf25521b9e872f1f36a1ad1
#
_entry.id   4d6f14145cf25521b9e872f1f36a1ad1
#
_cell.length_a   1.000
_cell.length_b   1.000
_cell.length_c   1.000
_cell.angle_alpha   90.00
_cell.angle_beta   90.00
_cell.angle_gamma   90.00
#
_symmetry.space_group_name_H-M   'P 1'
#
loop_
_entity.id
_entity.type
_entity.pdbx_description
1 polymer ?
#
loop_
_entity_poly.entity_id
_entity_poly.type
_entity_poly.pdbx_seq_one_letter_code
_entity_poly.pdbx_strand_id
1 'polypeptide(L)'
;MIPFGGTEIQHRFLSHYVDDKLLDNFQICTSIPGKVELDKNKINILWQKNSYDQPNIYPWFEDKTNHDKYDWYIFNSHWNYEKYRYRFDIPTHKCHVIKNAVNNFPVLTPYKTGDMVRMLFHVTPWRGLNVLLGAMSLLQDCNVHVDIYSSCKIYGEDFEKQNEEKYEPLYEQARRLENVNYIGYKEHSFIQKFIYRYHMFAYPSTWEETSCNAALEAMAAGLYCIVTNYGALYE
;
A
#
# COMPACT_ATOMS: atom_id res chain seq x y z
N MET A 1 5.45 13.71 -13.69
CA MET A 1 5.72 13.33 -12.27
C MET A 1 6.18 11.88 -12.24
N ILE A 2 7.25 11.55 -11.52
CA ILE A 2 7.67 10.15 -11.35
C ILE A 2 6.67 9.50 -10.39
N PRO A 3 6.09 8.32 -10.72
CA PRO A 3 5.21 7.59 -9.82
C PRO A 3 5.88 7.39 -8.46
N PHE A 4 5.15 7.63 -7.39
CA PHE A 4 5.67 7.49 -6.02
C PHE A 4 4.70 6.65 -5.18
N GLY A 5 4.77 5.34 -5.38
CA GLY A 5 3.95 4.37 -4.68
C GLY A 5 4.64 3.72 -3.49
N GLY A 6 4.02 2.68 -2.95
CA GLY A 6 4.53 1.95 -1.80
C GLY A 6 5.91 1.33 -2.00
N THR A 7 6.23 0.91 -3.21
CA THR A 7 7.53 0.33 -3.56
C THR A 7 8.65 1.36 -3.45
N GLU A 8 8.45 2.55 -4.01
CA GLU A 8 9.43 3.64 -4.00
C GLU A 8 9.67 4.16 -2.58
N ILE A 9 8.63 4.20 -1.74
CA ILE A 9 8.75 4.53 -0.31
C ILE A 9 9.69 3.54 0.39
N GLN A 10 9.48 2.24 0.20
CA GLN A 10 10.31 1.22 0.84
C GLN A 10 11.77 1.23 0.35
N HIS A 11 12.01 1.51 -0.93
CA HIS A 11 13.36 1.72 -1.43
C HIS A 11 14.06 2.91 -0.79
N ARG A 12 13.33 4.01 -0.59
CA ARG A 12 13.87 5.19 0.11
C ARG A 12 14.24 4.86 1.55
N PHE A 13 13.41 4.09 2.27
CA PHE A 13 13.76 3.62 3.61
C PHE A 13 15.03 2.76 3.59
N LEU A 14 15.12 1.80 2.67
CA LEU A 14 16.29 0.95 2.55
C LEU A 14 17.57 1.78 2.36
N SER A 15 17.57 2.70 1.39
CA SER A 15 18.74 3.57 1.10
C SER A 15 19.06 4.58 2.21
N HIS A 16 18.06 4.92 3.06
CA HIS A 16 18.28 5.87 4.14
C HIS A 16 18.84 5.21 5.41
N TYR A 17 18.41 3.98 5.71
CA TYR A 17 18.73 3.33 6.98
C TYR A 17 19.79 2.24 6.88
N VAL A 18 20.17 1.80 5.69
CA VAL A 18 21.16 0.75 5.48
C VAL A 18 22.42 1.37 4.85
N ASP A 19 23.58 1.01 5.40
CA ASP A 19 24.89 1.51 4.91
C ASP A 19 25.11 1.09 3.45
N ASP A 20 25.51 2.03 2.61
CA ASP A 20 25.75 1.81 1.18
C ASP A 20 26.80 0.72 0.94
N LYS A 21 27.86 0.64 1.78
CA LYS A 21 28.90 -0.41 1.68
C LYS A 21 28.33 -1.81 1.91
N LEU A 22 27.27 -1.91 2.73
CA LEU A 22 26.56 -3.16 2.91
C LEU A 22 25.70 -3.46 1.67
N LEU A 23 24.98 -2.45 1.17
CA LEU A 23 24.10 -2.58 0.00
C LEU A 23 24.89 -2.94 -1.27
N ASP A 24 26.14 -2.54 -1.38
CA ASP A 24 27.02 -2.85 -2.52
C ASP A 24 27.22 -4.36 -2.75
N ASN A 25 27.03 -5.18 -1.72
CA ASN A 25 27.12 -6.64 -1.84
C ASN A 25 25.86 -7.27 -2.46
N PHE A 26 24.78 -6.52 -2.63
CA PHE A 26 23.50 -7.04 -3.09
C PHE A 26 23.08 -6.41 -4.42
N GLN A 27 22.38 -7.20 -5.22
CA GLN A 27 21.53 -6.69 -6.30
C GLN A 27 20.09 -6.94 -5.92
N ILE A 28 19.37 -5.87 -5.58
CA ILE A 28 17.98 -5.96 -5.13
C ILE A 28 17.05 -5.64 -6.31
N CYS A 29 16.44 -6.68 -6.87
CA CYS A 29 15.42 -6.59 -7.90
C CYS A 29 14.05 -6.47 -7.23
N THR A 30 13.23 -5.48 -7.63
CA THR A 30 11.96 -5.24 -6.96
C THR A 30 10.79 -5.59 -7.85
N SER A 31 9.86 -6.35 -7.32
CA SER A 31 8.54 -6.69 -7.87
C SER A 31 8.56 -7.50 -9.16
N ILE A 32 9.22 -7.05 -10.23
CA ILE A 32 9.18 -7.70 -11.55
C ILE A 32 10.46 -8.48 -11.77
N PRO A 33 10.41 -9.83 -11.69
CA PRO A 33 11.60 -10.67 -11.92
C PRO A 33 12.02 -10.65 -13.40
N GLY A 34 13.31 -10.89 -13.64
CA GLY A 34 13.87 -10.98 -14.99
C GLY A 34 13.94 -9.65 -15.77
N LYS A 35 13.62 -8.52 -15.14
CA LYS A 35 13.67 -7.18 -15.77
C LYS A 35 15.09 -6.68 -16.02
N VAL A 36 16.02 -7.13 -15.21
CA VAL A 36 17.44 -6.76 -15.29
C VAL A 36 18.31 -8.01 -15.27
N GLU A 37 19.48 -7.92 -15.91
CA GLU A 37 20.49 -8.98 -15.85
C GLU A 37 21.07 -9.05 -14.43
N LEU A 38 21.24 -10.28 -13.92
CA LEU A 38 21.75 -10.52 -12.57
C LEU A 38 23.28 -10.48 -12.55
N ASP A 39 23.83 -9.75 -11.60
CA ASP A 39 25.26 -9.66 -11.37
C ASP A 39 25.75 -10.89 -10.60
N LYS A 40 26.61 -11.70 -11.23
CA LYS A 40 27.17 -12.92 -10.65
C LYS A 40 28.10 -12.70 -9.46
N ASN A 41 28.57 -11.46 -9.27
CA ASN A 41 29.45 -11.08 -8.17
C ASN A 41 28.69 -10.58 -6.94
N LYS A 42 27.37 -10.48 -7.03
CA LYS A 42 26.50 -9.97 -5.95
C LYS A 42 25.51 -11.04 -5.49
N ILE A 43 25.02 -10.89 -4.28
CA ILE A 43 23.86 -11.64 -3.77
C ILE A 43 22.62 -11.07 -4.41
N ASN A 44 21.94 -11.86 -5.22
CA ASN A 44 20.77 -11.45 -5.97
C ASN A 44 19.47 -11.70 -5.19
N ILE A 45 18.77 -10.62 -4.86
CA ILE A 45 17.53 -10.65 -4.09
C ILE A 45 16.36 -10.24 -4.97
N LEU A 46 15.30 -11.01 -4.99
CA LEU A 46 14.00 -10.56 -5.48
C LEU A 46 13.14 -10.09 -4.30
N TRP A 47 13.00 -8.77 -4.17
CA TRP A 47 12.12 -8.16 -3.17
C TRP A 47 10.70 -8.02 -3.72
N GLN A 48 9.85 -9.01 -3.45
CA GLN A 48 8.53 -9.12 -4.02
C GLN A 48 7.51 -8.25 -3.28
N LYS A 49 6.94 -7.28 -3.99
CA LYS A 49 5.92 -6.34 -3.50
C LYS A 49 4.57 -6.52 -4.19
N ASN A 50 4.55 -7.20 -5.33
CA ASN A 50 3.36 -7.40 -6.14
C ASN A 50 2.64 -8.69 -5.78
N SER A 51 1.35 -8.76 -6.11
CA SER A 51 0.58 -9.99 -5.96
C SER A 51 0.99 -11.04 -6.98
N TYR A 52 0.83 -12.29 -6.61
CA TYR A 52 1.21 -13.50 -7.35
C TYR A 52 0.49 -13.68 -8.69
N ASP A 53 -0.70 -13.10 -8.83
CA ASP A 53 -1.62 -13.26 -9.97
C ASP A 53 -1.46 -12.18 -11.06
N GLN A 54 -0.53 -11.25 -10.88
CA GLN A 54 -0.33 -10.17 -11.85
C GLN A 54 0.26 -10.71 -13.17
N PRO A 55 -0.27 -10.28 -14.34
CA PRO A 55 0.13 -10.80 -15.66
C PRO A 55 1.62 -10.69 -15.99
N ASN A 56 2.31 -9.72 -15.40
CA ASN A 56 3.75 -9.50 -15.58
C ASN A 56 4.62 -10.24 -14.53
N ILE A 57 4.00 -11.02 -13.64
CA ILE A 57 4.66 -11.73 -12.53
C ILE A 57 4.51 -13.24 -12.71
N TYR A 58 3.27 -13.73 -12.81
CA TYR A 58 3.00 -15.14 -12.72
C TYR A 58 3.72 -15.98 -13.80
N PRO A 59 3.92 -15.55 -15.08
CA PRO A 59 4.56 -16.39 -16.08
C PRO A 59 6.02 -16.73 -15.72
N TRP A 60 6.71 -15.80 -15.06
CA TRP A 60 8.08 -16.03 -14.63
C TRP A 60 8.16 -17.09 -13.53
N PHE A 61 7.23 -17.07 -12.59
CA PHE A 61 7.20 -18.03 -11.48
C PHE A 61 6.62 -19.40 -11.88
N GLU A 62 5.82 -19.49 -12.92
CA GLU A 62 5.34 -20.78 -13.46
C GLU A 62 6.46 -21.62 -14.05
N ASP A 63 7.48 -20.99 -14.60
CA ASP A 63 8.70 -21.67 -15.04
C ASP A 63 9.62 -21.91 -13.84
N LYS A 64 9.56 -23.12 -13.29
CA LYS A 64 10.37 -23.54 -12.14
C LYS A 64 11.89 -23.42 -12.36
N THR A 65 12.37 -23.41 -13.60
CA THR A 65 13.80 -23.22 -13.92
C THR A 65 14.29 -21.82 -13.54
N ASN A 66 13.37 -20.87 -13.35
CA ASN A 66 13.69 -19.53 -12.89
C ASN A 66 13.91 -19.45 -11.37
N HIS A 67 13.42 -20.41 -10.58
CA HIS A 67 13.44 -20.34 -9.12
C HIS A 67 14.87 -20.34 -8.54
N ASP A 68 15.85 -20.82 -9.28
CA ASP A 68 17.25 -20.81 -8.84
C ASP A 68 18.03 -19.56 -9.24
N LYS A 69 17.43 -18.66 -10.01
CA LYS A 69 18.09 -17.44 -10.51
C LYS A 69 18.39 -16.41 -9.42
N TYR A 70 17.56 -16.37 -8.38
CA TYR A 70 17.79 -15.50 -7.23
C TYR A 70 18.32 -16.31 -6.05
N ASP A 71 19.22 -15.70 -5.27
CA ASP A 71 19.70 -16.28 -4.03
C ASP A 71 18.63 -16.24 -2.95
N TRP A 72 17.87 -15.12 -2.89
CA TRP A 72 16.82 -14.91 -1.89
C TRP A 72 15.57 -14.27 -2.48
N TYR A 73 14.42 -14.66 -1.90
CA TYR A 73 13.10 -14.08 -2.12
C TYR A 73 12.62 -13.42 -0.85
N ILE A 74 12.37 -12.10 -0.91
CA ILE A 74 11.88 -11.33 0.23
C ILE A 74 10.45 -10.91 -0.05
N PHE A 75 9.52 -11.28 0.82
CA PHE A 75 8.11 -10.94 0.75
C PHE A 75 7.76 -9.88 1.80
N ASN A 76 6.80 -9.01 1.48
CA ASN A 76 6.39 -7.92 2.37
C ASN A 76 5.30 -8.31 3.38
N SER A 77 4.80 -9.55 3.34
CA SER A 77 3.85 -10.13 4.29
C SER A 77 3.89 -11.66 4.26
N HIS A 78 3.39 -12.29 5.30
CA HIS A 78 3.18 -13.74 5.31
C HIS A 78 2.13 -14.16 4.29
N TRP A 79 1.05 -13.37 4.15
CA TRP A 79 0.02 -13.62 3.14
C TRP A 79 0.63 -13.68 1.74
N ASN A 80 1.45 -12.68 1.37
CA ASN A 80 2.08 -12.64 0.04
C ASN A 80 3.01 -13.85 -0.16
N TYR A 81 3.85 -14.16 0.84
CA TYR A 81 4.70 -15.36 0.82
C TYR A 81 3.90 -16.65 0.61
N GLU A 82 2.83 -16.87 1.38
CA GLU A 82 1.99 -18.06 1.30
C GLU A 82 1.32 -18.21 -0.08
N LYS A 83 0.86 -17.10 -0.69
CA LYS A 83 0.29 -17.11 -2.05
C LYS A 83 1.31 -17.60 -3.07
N TYR A 84 2.55 -17.11 -3.03
CA TYR A 84 3.61 -17.58 -3.92
C TYR A 84 4.00 -19.02 -3.64
N ARG A 85 4.10 -19.40 -2.38
CA ARG A 85 4.41 -20.78 -1.99
C ARG A 85 3.37 -21.77 -2.51
N TYR A 86 2.10 -21.49 -2.28
CA TYR A 86 1.02 -22.39 -2.70
C TYR A 86 0.81 -22.42 -4.22
N ARG A 87 0.97 -21.29 -4.87
CA ARG A 87 0.70 -21.20 -6.32
C ARG A 87 1.84 -21.73 -7.16
N PHE A 88 3.10 -21.50 -6.77
CA PHE A 88 4.27 -21.75 -7.60
C PHE A 88 5.25 -22.79 -7.01
N ASP A 89 5.04 -23.22 -5.77
CA ASP A 89 5.93 -24.16 -5.10
C ASP A 89 7.39 -23.65 -5.05
N ILE A 90 7.55 -22.37 -4.70
CA ILE A 90 8.86 -21.72 -4.62
C ILE A 90 9.75 -22.33 -3.54
N PRO A 91 11.10 -22.26 -3.67
CA PRO A 91 12.03 -22.86 -2.73
C PRO A 91 11.98 -22.14 -1.37
N THR A 92 11.26 -22.70 -0.41
CA THR A 92 10.97 -22.08 0.89
C THR A 92 12.21 -21.76 1.71
N HIS A 93 13.32 -22.52 1.53
CA HIS A 93 14.58 -22.26 2.19
C HIS A 93 15.30 -20.97 1.72
N LYS A 94 14.88 -20.41 0.57
CA LYS A 94 15.36 -19.13 0.05
C LYS A 94 14.41 -17.96 0.37
N CYS A 95 13.31 -18.20 1.11
CA CYS A 95 12.26 -17.22 1.32
C CYS A 95 12.32 -16.60 2.70
N HIS A 96 12.17 -15.27 2.77
CA HIS A 96 12.02 -14.52 4.02
C HIS A 96 10.87 -13.53 3.93
N VAL A 97 10.25 -13.25 5.07
CA VAL A 97 9.24 -12.19 5.18
C VAL A 97 9.87 -11.02 5.94
N ILE A 98 9.94 -9.86 5.27
CA ILE A 98 10.37 -8.60 5.87
C ILE A 98 9.27 -7.58 5.60
N LYS A 99 8.52 -7.25 6.66
CA LYS A 99 7.39 -6.31 6.57
C LYS A 99 7.87 -4.91 6.19
N ASN A 100 6.97 -4.13 5.58
CA ASN A 100 7.27 -2.76 5.19
C ASN A 100 7.56 -1.88 6.41
N ALA A 101 8.51 -0.98 6.26
CA ALA A 101 8.84 0.03 7.26
C ALA A 101 7.93 1.25 7.13
N VAL A 102 7.76 1.97 8.23
CA VAL A 102 7.06 3.26 8.29
C VAL A 102 7.83 4.27 9.12
N ASN A 103 7.56 5.56 8.91
CA ASN A 103 8.11 6.63 9.72
C ASN A 103 7.54 6.62 11.14
N ASN A 104 8.25 7.27 12.05
CA ASN A 104 7.67 7.68 13.33
C ASN A 104 6.75 8.88 13.09
N PHE A 105 5.60 8.86 13.76
CA PHE A 105 4.63 9.95 13.71
C PHE A 105 4.47 10.60 15.09
N PRO A 106 4.03 11.88 15.14
CA PRO A 106 3.62 12.51 16.40
C PRO A 106 2.50 11.70 17.06
N VAL A 107 2.45 11.73 18.39
CA VAL A 107 1.38 11.08 19.14
C VAL A 107 0.06 11.79 18.86
N LEU A 108 -0.98 11.02 18.60
CA LEU A 108 -2.34 11.50 18.38
C LEU A 108 -2.87 12.27 19.61
N THR A 109 -3.60 13.36 19.37
CA THR A 109 -4.45 13.95 20.41
C THR A 109 -5.58 13.01 20.75
N PRO A 110 -5.74 12.57 22.01
CA PRO A 110 -6.76 11.60 22.38
C PRO A 110 -8.17 12.07 22.00
N TYR A 111 -8.97 11.16 21.45
CA TYR A 111 -10.41 11.39 21.28
C TYR A 111 -11.08 11.58 22.64
N LYS A 112 -11.94 12.57 22.73
CA LYS A 112 -12.81 12.80 23.91
C LYS A 112 -14.25 12.47 23.53
N THR A 113 -14.96 11.86 24.44
CA THR A 113 -16.39 11.57 24.26
C THR A 113 -17.15 12.86 23.90
N GLY A 114 -17.89 12.81 22.80
CA GLY A 114 -18.63 13.96 22.25
C GLY A 114 -17.89 14.73 21.15
N ASP A 115 -16.59 14.52 20.97
CA ASP A 115 -15.87 15.07 19.81
C ASP A 115 -16.39 14.45 18.51
N MET A 116 -16.27 15.20 17.41
CA MET A 116 -16.51 14.66 16.08
C MET A 116 -15.41 13.64 15.75
N VAL A 117 -15.80 12.44 15.34
CA VAL A 117 -14.85 11.42 14.86
C VAL A 117 -14.35 11.79 13.48
N ARG A 118 -13.07 12.14 13.38
CA ARG A 118 -12.42 12.46 12.12
C ARG A 118 -11.79 11.20 11.55
N MET A 119 -12.28 10.79 10.39
CA MET A 119 -11.79 9.63 9.66
C MET A 119 -10.93 10.05 8.47
N LEU A 120 -10.02 9.18 8.08
CA LEU A 120 -9.13 9.34 6.94
C LEU A 120 -9.31 8.18 5.96
N PHE A 121 -9.37 8.51 4.66
CA PHE A 121 -9.21 7.58 3.55
C PHE A 121 -8.18 8.15 2.57
N HIS A 122 -7.03 7.48 2.38
CA HIS A 122 -5.97 7.99 1.50
C HIS A 122 -5.37 6.90 0.61
N VAL A 123 -6.24 6.21 -0.10
CA VAL A 123 -5.89 5.17 -1.06
C VAL A 123 -6.59 5.42 -2.40
N THR A 124 -6.22 4.65 -3.42
CA THR A 124 -6.81 4.77 -4.75
C THR A 124 -8.30 4.41 -4.80
N PRO A 125 -9.09 4.99 -5.72
CA PRO A 125 -10.55 4.87 -5.66
C PRO A 125 -11.08 3.45 -5.84
N TRP A 126 -10.40 2.59 -6.60
CA TRP A 126 -10.83 1.18 -6.79
C TRP A 126 -10.62 0.28 -5.56
N ARG A 127 -10.00 0.79 -4.52
CA ARG A 127 -9.68 0.04 -3.31
C ARG A 127 -10.73 0.19 -2.21
N GLY A 128 -12.02 0.36 -2.59
CA GLY A 128 -13.13 0.37 -1.66
C GLY A 128 -13.74 1.75 -1.36
N LEU A 129 -13.45 2.78 -2.18
CA LEU A 129 -14.09 4.09 -2.03
C LEU A 129 -15.61 4.00 -2.10
N ASN A 130 -16.15 3.19 -3.02
CA ASN A 130 -17.59 2.97 -3.16
C ASN A 130 -18.21 2.38 -1.88
N VAL A 131 -17.53 1.46 -1.22
CA VAL A 131 -18.00 0.86 0.05
C VAL A 131 -18.00 1.90 1.16
N LEU A 132 -16.91 2.70 1.26
CA LEU A 132 -16.83 3.79 2.23
C LEU A 132 -17.97 4.79 2.04
N LEU A 133 -18.22 5.25 0.81
CA LEU A 133 -19.28 6.22 0.52
C LEU A 133 -20.68 5.65 0.84
N GLY A 134 -20.89 4.35 0.57
CA GLY A 134 -22.11 3.65 1.00
C GLY A 134 -22.28 3.68 2.52
N ALA A 135 -21.22 3.42 3.28
CA ALA A 135 -21.27 3.50 4.74
C ALA A 135 -21.50 4.96 5.23
N MET A 136 -20.80 5.94 4.64
CA MET A 136 -20.96 7.34 5.03
C MET A 136 -22.35 7.88 4.75
N SER A 137 -23.04 7.40 3.70
CA SER A 137 -24.43 7.78 3.42
C SER A 137 -25.41 7.32 4.50
N LEU A 138 -25.08 6.26 5.24
CA LEU A 138 -25.87 5.75 6.37
C LEU A 138 -25.53 6.44 7.70
N LEU A 139 -24.44 7.18 7.75
CA LEU A 139 -23.90 7.81 8.97
C LEU A 139 -24.09 9.33 8.98
N GLN A 140 -24.99 9.89 8.17
CA GLN A 140 -25.17 11.35 8.06
C GLN A 140 -25.65 11.98 9.37
N ASP A 141 -26.44 11.28 10.16
CA ASP A 141 -26.92 11.75 11.48
C ASP A 141 -25.92 11.47 12.63
N CYS A 142 -24.76 10.88 12.31
CA CYS A 142 -23.73 10.57 13.29
C CYS A 142 -22.68 11.70 13.33
N ASN A 143 -22.07 11.90 14.50
CA ASN A 143 -20.99 12.88 14.67
C ASN A 143 -19.66 12.35 14.13
N VAL A 144 -19.64 12.03 12.84
CA VAL A 144 -18.48 11.47 12.10
C VAL A 144 -18.24 12.24 10.82
N HIS A 145 -16.98 12.39 10.43
CA HIS A 145 -16.58 13.07 9.21
C HIS A 145 -15.37 12.37 8.60
N VAL A 146 -15.32 12.21 7.26
CA VAL A 146 -14.18 11.60 6.57
C VAL A 146 -13.56 12.56 5.56
N ASP A 147 -12.24 12.70 5.63
CA ASP A 147 -11.43 13.31 4.59
C ASP A 147 -10.94 12.25 3.62
N ILE A 148 -11.20 12.46 2.32
CA ILE A 148 -10.86 11.52 1.26
C ILE A 148 -9.77 12.12 0.36
N TYR A 149 -8.58 11.53 0.44
CA TYR A 149 -7.45 11.79 -0.45
C TYR A 149 -7.32 10.64 -1.44
N SER A 150 -8.03 10.71 -2.55
CA SER A 150 -8.12 9.61 -3.51
C SER A 150 -8.08 10.12 -4.95
N SER A 151 -7.21 9.52 -5.77
CA SER A 151 -7.07 9.80 -7.20
C SER A 151 -6.18 8.73 -7.85
N CYS A 152 -6.30 8.57 -9.17
CA CYS A 152 -5.39 7.79 -9.98
C CYS A 152 -4.01 8.44 -10.16
N LYS A 153 -3.89 9.74 -9.87
CA LYS A 153 -2.68 10.56 -10.06
C LYS A 153 -1.44 10.04 -9.32
N ILE A 154 -1.62 9.27 -8.25
CA ILE A 154 -0.50 8.65 -7.51
C ILE A 154 0.39 7.79 -8.43
N TYR A 155 -0.14 7.26 -9.53
CA TYR A 155 0.61 6.48 -10.52
C TYR A 155 1.10 7.30 -11.72
N GLY A 156 1.03 8.64 -11.64
CA GLY A 156 1.50 9.58 -12.65
C GLY A 156 0.39 10.13 -13.53
N GLU A 157 0.72 11.19 -14.28
CA GLU A 157 -0.24 11.95 -15.09
C GLU A 157 -0.85 11.13 -16.24
N ASP A 158 -0.08 10.24 -16.85
CA ASP A 158 -0.58 9.42 -17.96
C ASP A 158 -1.59 8.39 -17.45
N PHE A 159 -1.35 7.80 -16.28
CA PHE A 159 -2.29 6.89 -15.65
C PHE A 159 -3.56 7.63 -15.20
N GLU A 160 -3.43 8.84 -14.65
CA GLU A 160 -4.55 9.72 -14.30
C GLU A 160 -5.43 9.99 -15.51
N LYS A 161 -4.86 10.50 -16.62
CA LYS A 161 -5.59 10.80 -17.85
C LYS A 161 -6.38 9.63 -18.43
N GLN A 162 -5.86 8.41 -18.26
CA GLN A 162 -6.49 7.20 -18.79
C GLN A 162 -7.57 6.62 -17.87
N ASN A 163 -7.51 6.92 -16.59
CA ASN A 163 -8.29 6.16 -15.59
C ASN A 163 -9.16 7.02 -14.67
N GLU A 164 -8.87 8.31 -14.47
CA GLU A 164 -9.56 9.15 -13.49
C GLU A 164 -11.06 9.30 -13.79
N GLU A 165 -11.42 9.53 -15.05
CA GLU A 165 -12.79 9.80 -15.50
C GLU A 165 -13.80 8.71 -15.05
N LYS A 166 -13.39 7.46 -15.05
CA LYS A 166 -14.26 6.34 -14.63
C LYS A 166 -14.65 6.37 -13.16
N TYR A 167 -13.91 7.13 -12.33
CA TYR A 167 -14.19 7.29 -10.90
C TYR A 167 -14.89 8.61 -10.56
N GLU A 168 -15.09 9.50 -11.54
CA GLU A 168 -15.78 10.78 -11.32
C GLU A 168 -17.17 10.62 -10.69
N PRO A 169 -17.99 9.58 -11.04
CA PRO A 169 -19.26 9.35 -10.36
C PRO A 169 -19.12 9.12 -8.86
N LEU A 170 -18.04 8.46 -8.40
CA LEU A 170 -17.77 8.28 -6.97
C LEU A 170 -17.32 9.59 -6.32
N TYR A 171 -16.53 10.39 -7.01
CA TYR A 171 -16.09 11.69 -6.51
C TYR A 171 -17.26 12.67 -6.39
N GLU A 172 -18.19 12.66 -7.35
CA GLU A 172 -19.42 13.44 -7.26
C GLU A 172 -20.32 12.97 -6.11
N GLN A 173 -20.44 11.66 -5.90
CA GLN A 173 -21.16 11.12 -4.74
C GLN A 173 -20.51 11.61 -3.43
N ALA A 174 -19.18 11.56 -3.33
CA ALA A 174 -18.45 12.06 -2.17
C ALA A 174 -18.74 13.53 -1.89
N ARG A 175 -18.75 14.39 -2.93
CA ARG A 175 -19.02 15.85 -2.79
C ARG A 175 -20.46 16.16 -2.36
N ARG A 176 -21.41 15.24 -2.52
CA ARG A 176 -22.83 15.41 -2.13
C ARG A 176 -23.12 15.05 -0.68
N LEU A 177 -22.23 14.29 -0.03
CA LEU A 177 -22.41 13.87 1.35
C LEU A 177 -21.85 14.93 2.31
N GLU A 178 -22.67 15.43 3.25
CA GLU A 178 -22.27 16.50 4.17
C GLU A 178 -21.17 16.07 5.16
N ASN A 179 -21.10 14.77 5.48
CA ASN A 179 -20.11 14.19 6.37
C ASN A 179 -18.85 13.66 5.63
N VAL A 180 -18.67 14.07 4.36
CA VAL A 180 -17.53 13.70 3.51
C VAL A 180 -16.87 14.95 2.93
N ASN A 181 -15.55 15.04 3.04
CA ASN A 181 -14.74 16.05 2.38
C ASN A 181 -13.84 15.38 1.34
N TYR A 182 -14.22 15.47 0.06
CA TYR A 182 -13.41 14.96 -1.03
C TYR A 182 -12.33 15.99 -1.42
N ILE A 183 -11.07 15.66 -1.14
CA ILE A 183 -9.92 16.55 -1.35
C ILE A 183 -9.17 16.19 -2.65
N GLY A 184 -9.27 14.94 -3.11
CA GLY A 184 -8.55 14.46 -4.27
C GLY A 184 -7.07 14.15 -3.97
N TYR A 185 -6.21 14.25 -4.98
CA TYR A 185 -4.79 13.96 -4.84
C TYR A 185 -4.06 14.92 -3.91
N LYS A 186 -3.28 14.36 -3.02
CA LYS A 186 -2.20 15.06 -2.29
C LYS A 186 -0.95 14.19 -2.29
N GLU A 187 0.19 14.82 -2.26
CA GLU A 187 1.46 14.13 -2.11
C GLU A 187 1.53 13.37 -0.79
N HIS A 188 2.21 12.23 -0.79
CA HIS A 188 2.38 11.38 0.38
C HIS A 188 2.95 12.15 1.60
N SER A 189 3.93 13.02 1.37
CA SER A 189 4.52 13.88 2.40
C SER A 189 3.50 14.81 3.07
N PHE A 190 2.49 15.28 2.32
CA PHE A 190 1.40 16.07 2.87
C PHE A 190 0.54 15.22 3.82
N ILE A 191 0.17 14.00 3.41
CA ILE A 191 -0.63 13.10 4.25
C ILE A 191 0.13 12.79 5.54
N GLN A 192 1.40 12.39 5.45
CA GLN A 192 2.24 12.09 6.61
C GLN A 192 2.31 13.24 7.62
N LYS A 193 2.37 14.49 7.13
CA LYS A 193 2.43 15.68 7.99
C LYS A 193 1.18 15.90 8.83
N PHE A 194 0.02 15.41 8.40
CA PHE A 194 -1.27 15.69 9.03
C PHE A 194 -2.02 14.45 9.52
N ILE A 195 -1.52 13.24 9.23
CA ILE A 195 -2.19 11.97 9.57
C ILE A 195 -2.57 11.87 11.05
N TYR A 196 -1.73 12.36 11.95
CA TYR A 196 -1.96 12.36 13.40
C TYR A 196 -3.17 13.18 13.86
N ARG A 197 -3.81 13.97 12.98
CA ARG A 197 -5.01 14.77 13.28
C ARG A 197 -6.31 13.97 13.18
N TYR A 198 -6.25 12.75 12.63
CA TYR A 198 -7.39 11.87 12.48
C TYR A 198 -7.48 10.91 13.66
N HIS A 199 -8.68 10.42 13.91
CA HIS A 199 -8.94 9.43 14.95
C HIS A 199 -8.97 8.02 14.36
N MET A 200 -9.42 7.89 13.11
CA MET A 200 -9.64 6.60 12.46
C MET A 200 -9.11 6.62 11.02
N PHE A 201 -8.60 5.48 10.61
CA PHE A 201 -8.36 5.14 9.20
C PHE A 201 -9.44 4.18 8.75
N ALA A 202 -10.34 4.63 7.86
CA ALA A 202 -11.46 3.83 7.37
C ALA A 202 -11.10 3.28 5.98
N TYR A 203 -10.75 2.00 5.92
CA TYR A 203 -10.32 1.36 4.68
C TYR A 203 -11.07 0.05 4.44
N PRO A 204 -12.32 0.09 3.95
CA PRO A 204 -13.07 -1.09 3.56
C PRO A 204 -12.57 -1.65 2.21
N SER A 205 -11.34 -2.15 2.19
CA SER A 205 -10.66 -2.58 0.98
C SER A 205 -11.41 -3.67 0.24
N THR A 206 -11.57 -3.47 -1.07
CA THR A 206 -12.01 -4.50 -2.02
C THR A 206 -10.84 -5.04 -2.85
N TRP A 207 -9.61 -4.62 -2.50
CA TRP A 207 -8.37 -5.02 -3.14
C TRP A 207 -7.59 -5.99 -2.25
N GLU A 208 -7.03 -7.05 -2.83
CA GLU A 208 -6.17 -8.02 -2.13
C GLU A 208 -4.80 -7.38 -1.87
N GLU A 209 -4.64 -6.76 -0.69
CA GLU A 209 -3.38 -6.09 -0.33
C GLU A 209 -2.27 -7.11 -0.08
N THR A 210 -1.10 -6.85 -0.64
CA THR A 210 0.12 -7.61 -0.31
C THR A 210 0.80 -7.09 0.97
N SER A 211 0.65 -5.78 1.23
CA SER A 211 1.03 -5.07 2.45
C SER A 211 0.59 -3.61 2.30
N CYS A 212 -0.26 -3.12 3.16
CA CYS A 212 -0.86 -1.80 3.04
C CYS A 212 -0.04 -0.75 3.80
N ASN A 213 0.81 0.03 3.11
CA ASN A 213 1.57 1.12 3.74
C ASN A 213 0.65 2.14 4.42
N ALA A 214 -0.50 2.46 3.79
CA ALA A 214 -1.47 3.40 4.35
C ALA A 214 -2.01 2.95 5.73
N ALA A 215 -2.31 1.66 5.89
CA ALA A 215 -2.73 1.10 7.17
C ALA A 215 -1.59 1.11 8.20
N LEU A 216 -0.37 0.72 7.78
CA LEU A 216 0.79 0.72 8.67
C LEU A 216 1.13 2.14 9.16
N GLU A 217 1.05 3.15 8.29
CA GLU A 217 1.26 4.56 8.65
C GLU A 217 0.15 5.07 9.60
N ALA A 218 -1.10 4.71 9.32
CA ALA A 218 -2.22 5.06 10.19
C ALA A 218 -2.05 4.47 11.61
N MET A 219 -1.67 3.19 11.70
CA MET A 219 -1.38 2.53 12.97
C MET A 219 -0.19 3.19 13.70
N ALA A 220 0.89 3.49 12.97
CA ALA A 220 2.06 4.17 13.54
C ALA A 220 1.75 5.59 14.03
N ALA A 221 0.78 6.27 13.41
CA ALA A 221 0.26 7.57 13.84
C ALA A 221 -0.80 7.48 14.96
N GLY A 222 -1.11 6.27 15.44
CA GLY A 222 -2.05 6.04 16.53
C GLY A 222 -3.52 6.07 16.15
N LEU A 223 -3.87 5.98 14.86
CA LEU A 223 -5.26 5.93 14.41
C LEU A 223 -5.88 4.56 14.70
N TYR A 224 -7.16 4.55 15.03
CA TYR A 224 -7.94 3.30 15.04
C TYR A 224 -8.23 2.88 13.59
N CYS A 225 -7.75 1.69 13.21
CA CYS A 225 -7.89 1.22 11.83
C CYS A 225 -9.13 0.31 11.69
N ILE A 226 -10.06 0.71 10.81
CA ILE A 226 -11.17 -0.12 10.35
C ILE A 226 -10.81 -0.61 8.96
N VAL A 227 -10.43 -1.88 8.87
CA VAL A 227 -9.99 -2.52 7.63
C VAL A 227 -10.74 -3.82 7.38
N THR A 228 -10.83 -4.25 6.14
CA THR A 228 -11.38 -5.58 5.81
C THR A 228 -10.35 -6.66 6.11
N ASN A 229 -10.83 -7.85 6.46
CA ASN A 229 -9.99 -9.06 6.56
C ASN A 229 -9.74 -9.64 5.15
N TYR A 230 -8.96 -8.90 4.33
CA TYR A 230 -8.72 -9.26 2.93
C TYR A 230 -7.26 -8.99 2.53
N GLY A 231 -6.63 -9.95 1.85
CA GLY A 231 -5.20 -9.91 1.59
C GLY A 231 -4.38 -9.93 2.88
N ALA A 232 -3.31 -9.17 2.96
CA ALA A 232 -2.43 -9.07 4.13
C ALA A 232 -2.95 -8.11 5.23
N LEU A 233 -4.18 -7.59 5.11
CA LEU A 233 -4.71 -6.63 6.10
C LEU A 233 -5.02 -7.23 7.47
N TYR A 234 -5.04 -8.58 7.60
CA TYR A 234 -5.24 -9.24 8.88
C TYR A 234 -3.95 -9.41 9.71
N GLU A 235 -2.78 -9.16 9.13
CA GLU A 235 -1.45 -9.31 9.79
C GLU A 235 -1.06 -8.09 10.64
#